data_def3d9ad5b9a790ce9ece38b08a586d4
#
_entry.id   def3d9ad5b9a790ce9ece38b08a586d4
#
_cell.length_a   1.000
_cell.length_b   1.000
_cell.length_c   1.000
_cell.angle_alpha   90.00
_cell.angle_beta   90.00
_cell.angle_gamma   90.00
#
_symmetry.space_group_name_H-M   'P 1'
#
loop_
_entity.id
_entity.type
_entity.pdbx_description
1 polymer ?
#
loop_
_entity_poly.entity_id
_entity_poly.type
_entity_poly.pdbx_seq_one_letter_code
_entity_poly.pdbx_strand_id
1 'polypeptide(L)'
;MKRYLALDIGDVRIGVARSDLMGIIATPLETINRKKVKSVKRIAELCKENNTTSIVVGIPKSLDGEEKRQAEKVREYIEKLKKEIENLEIIEIDERFSTVIAD
;
A
#
# COMPACT_ATOMS: atom_id res chain seq x y z
N MET A 1 -6.11 -13.25 14.51
CA MET A 1 -4.86 -13.07 13.75
C MET A 1 -4.90 -11.73 13.02
N LYS A 2 -3.84 -10.95 13.15
CA LYS A 2 -3.81 -9.62 12.53
C LYS A 2 -3.64 -9.72 11.01
N ARG A 3 -4.43 -8.95 10.29
CA ARG A 3 -4.38 -8.91 8.83
C ARG A 3 -3.83 -7.57 8.38
N TYR A 4 -3.19 -7.60 7.22
CA TYR A 4 -2.64 -6.40 6.61
C TYR A 4 -3.09 -6.31 5.16
N LEU A 5 -3.26 -5.09 4.68
CA LEU A 5 -3.33 -4.86 3.24
C LEU A 5 -1.96 -4.35 2.81
N ALA A 6 -1.44 -4.92 1.74
CA ALA A 6 -0.17 -4.47 1.18
C ALA A 6 -0.48 -3.65 -0.06
N LEU A 7 0.10 -2.47 -0.15
CA LEU A 7 -0.11 -1.57 -1.28
C LEU A 7 1.20 -1.34 -2.03
N ASP A 8 1.11 -1.45 -3.34
CA ASP A 8 2.18 -1.05 -4.25
C ASP A 8 1.65 0.16 -5.01
N ILE A 9 2.06 1.35 -4.56
CA ILE A 9 1.49 2.61 -5.06
C ILE A 9 2.26 3.12 -6.27
N GLY A 10 1.62 3.06 -7.42
CA GLY A 10 2.16 3.62 -8.66
C GLY A 10 1.43 4.88 -9.07
N ASP A 11 1.90 5.52 -10.12
CA ASP A 11 1.29 6.76 -10.63
C ASP A 11 -0.08 6.52 -11.25
N VAL A 12 -0.26 5.39 -11.89
CA VAL A 12 -1.50 5.06 -12.61
C VAL A 12 -2.27 3.96 -11.92
N ARG A 13 -1.58 3.00 -11.33
CA ARG A 13 -2.20 1.82 -10.72
C ARG A 13 -1.67 1.58 -9.33
N ILE A 14 -2.53 1.02 -8.51
CA ILE A 14 -2.16 0.60 -7.17
C ILE A 14 -2.47 -0.89 -7.04
N GLY A 15 -1.44 -1.69 -6.80
CA GLY A 15 -1.63 -3.10 -6.53
C GLY A 15 -2.02 -3.29 -5.08
N VAL A 16 -3.07 -4.07 -4.83
CA VAL A 16 -3.55 -4.35 -3.48
C VAL A 16 -3.48 -5.84 -3.24
N ALA A 17 -2.89 -6.22 -2.13
CA ALA A 17 -2.79 -7.61 -1.72
C ALA A 17 -3.16 -7.75 -0.25
N ARG A 18 -3.59 -8.95 0.13
CA ARG A 18 -3.85 -9.27 1.53
C ARG A 18 -2.64 -10.03 2.06
N SER A 19 -2.18 -9.65 3.22
CA SER A 19 -1.04 -10.28 3.85
C SER A 19 -1.42 -10.80 5.23
N ASP A 20 -0.73 -11.83 5.69
CA ASP A 20 -0.92 -12.35 7.04
C ASP A 20 -0.04 -11.62 8.04
N LEU A 21 -0.08 -12.08 9.29
CA LEU A 21 0.65 -11.46 10.39
C LEU A 21 2.14 -11.29 10.11
N MET A 22 2.74 -12.24 9.41
CA MET A 22 4.18 -12.21 9.15
C MET A 22 4.56 -11.43 7.91
N GLY A 23 3.57 -11.07 7.08
CA GLY A 23 3.85 -10.37 5.83
C GLY A 23 4.59 -11.22 4.81
N ILE A 24 4.69 -12.52 5.04
CA ILE A 24 5.46 -13.41 4.19
C ILE A 24 4.68 -13.83 2.95
N ILE A 25 3.38 -14.07 3.11
CA ILE A 25 2.52 -14.51 2.01
C ILE A 25 1.55 -13.37 1.68
N ALA A 26 1.57 -12.93 0.45
CA ALA A 26 0.66 -11.91 -0.02
C ALA A 26 -0.26 -12.51 -1.08
N THR A 27 -1.58 -12.38 -0.88
CA THR A 27 -2.57 -12.83 -1.84
C THR A 27 -3.09 -11.62 -2.59
N PRO A 28 -2.87 -11.53 -3.91
CA PRO A 28 -3.36 -10.39 -4.67
C PRO A 28 -4.89 -10.29 -4.59
N LEU A 29 -5.39 -9.11 -4.32
CA LEU A 29 -6.83 -8.85 -4.27
C LEU A 29 -7.32 -8.14 -5.50
N GLU A 30 -6.70 -7.02 -5.84
CA GLU A 30 -7.09 -6.29 -7.04
C GLU A 30 -6.03 -5.26 -7.41
N THR A 31 -6.14 -4.76 -8.63
CA THR A 31 -5.32 -3.63 -9.09
C THR A 31 -6.27 -2.47 -9.34
N ILE A 32 -6.03 -1.36 -8.66
CA ILE A 32 -6.87 -0.17 -8.79
C ILE A 32 -6.31 0.74 -9.86
N ASN A 33 -7.14 1.10 -10.84
CA ASN A 33 -6.77 2.08 -11.85
C ASN A 33 -7.16 3.47 -11.32
N ARG A 34 -6.15 4.27 -11.00
CA ARG A 34 -6.35 5.58 -10.36
C ARG A 34 -7.09 6.59 -11.25
N LYS A 35 -7.11 6.36 -12.55
CA LYS A 35 -7.82 7.24 -13.48
C LYS A 35 -9.30 6.89 -13.58
N LYS A 36 -9.67 5.65 -13.22
CA LYS A 36 -11.04 5.19 -13.37
C LYS A 36 -11.83 5.19 -12.07
N VAL A 37 -11.17 5.03 -10.93
CA VAL A 37 -11.86 5.00 -9.64
C VAL A 37 -11.13 5.87 -8.64
N LYS A 38 -11.86 6.31 -7.62
CA LYS A 38 -11.27 7.07 -6.51
C LYS A 38 -10.54 6.08 -5.61
N SER A 39 -9.24 5.99 -5.80
CA SER A 39 -8.44 4.96 -5.17
C SER A 39 -8.46 5.00 -3.65
N VAL A 40 -8.42 6.18 -3.05
CA VAL A 40 -8.43 6.30 -1.59
C VAL A 40 -9.71 5.71 -1.01
N LYS A 41 -10.85 5.99 -1.63
CA LYS A 41 -12.13 5.44 -1.19
C LYS A 41 -12.18 3.92 -1.38
N ARG A 42 -11.64 3.43 -2.50
CA ARG A 42 -11.62 1.99 -2.76
C ARG A 42 -10.76 1.27 -1.72
N ILE A 43 -9.62 1.85 -1.36
CA ILE A 43 -8.76 1.26 -0.34
C ILE A 43 -9.48 1.24 1.02
N ALA A 44 -10.21 2.30 1.35
CA ALA A 44 -11.00 2.33 2.57
C ALA A 44 -12.05 1.22 2.60
N GLU A 45 -12.72 0.97 1.47
CA GLU A 45 -13.66 -0.13 1.34
C GLU A 45 -12.98 -1.48 1.56
N LEU A 46 -11.82 -1.66 0.95
CA LEU A 46 -11.07 -2.90 1.09
C LEU A 46 -10.62 -3.14 2.54
N CYS A 47 -10.28 -2.08 3.24
CA CYS A 47 -9.96 -2.18 4.67
C CYS A 47 -11.16 -2.71 5.45
N LYS A 48 -12.36 -2.22 5.16
CA LYS A 48 -13.56 -2.69 5.82
C LYS A 48 -13.87 -4.13 5.46
N GLU A 49 -13.76 -4.47 4.18
CA GLU A 49 -14.04 -5.83 3.70
C GLU A 49 -13.09 -6.85 4.32
N ASN A 50 -11.86 -6.46 4.59
CA ASN A 50 -10.84 -7.35 5.14
C ASN A 50 -10.64 -7.18 6.64
N ASN A 51 -11.47 -6.40 7.29
CA ASN A 51 -11.41 -6.17 8.73
C ASN A 51 -10.02 -5.76 9.21
N THR A 52 -9.43 -4.78 8.55
CA THR A 52 -8.12 -4.30 8.95
C THR A 52 -7.98 -2.81 8.71
N THR A 53 -7.19 -2.16 9.58
CA THR A 53 -6.75 -0.79 9.37
C THR A 53 -5.24 -0.72 9.31
N SER A 54 -4.58 -1.86 9.11
CA SER A 54 -3.12 -1.92 9.01
C SER A 54 -2.72 -2.10 7.55
N ILE A 55 -1.96 -1.15 7.03
CA ILE A 55 -1.53 -1.15 5.63
C ILE A 55 0.00 -1.15 5.58
N VAL A 56 0.54 -2.08 4.79
CA VAL A 56 1.97 -2.16 4.52
C VAL A 56 2.21 -1.52 3.16
N VAL A 57 3.14 -0.58 3.10
CA VAL A 57 3.46 0.15 1.87
C VAL A 57 4.94 0.01 1.56
N GLY A 58 5.24 -0.39 0.32
CA GLY A 58 6.62 -0.42 -0.15
C GLY A 58 7.06 0.97 -0.57
N ILE A 59 8.19 1.42 -0.02
CA ILE A 59 8.73 2.74 -0.33
C ILE A 59 10.18 2.58 -0.80
N PRO A 60 10.55 3.19 -1.95
CA PRO A 60 11.95 3.16 -2.38
C PRO A 60 12.84 3.84 -1.35
N LYS A 61 13.95 3.23 -1.02
CA LYS A 61 14.90 3.78 -0.05
C LYS A 61 16.13 4.39 -0.70
N SER A 62 16.23 4.32 -2.01
CA SER A 62 17.34 4.91 -2.72
C SER A 62 17.29 6.43 -2.67
N LEU A 63 18.46 7.05 -2.72
CA LEU A 63 18.56 8.51 -2.70
C LEU A 63 18.66 9.12 -4.11
N ASP A 64 18.54 8.30 -5.14
CA ASP A 64 18.55 8.79 -6.51
C ASP A 64 17.30 9.64 -6.78
N GLY A 65 17.42 10.61 -7.68
CA GLY A 65 16.41 11.62 -7.90
C GLY A 65 15.00 11.08 -8.20
N GLU A 66 14.91 10.08 -9.07
CA GLU A 66 13.60 9.51 -9.42
C GLU A 66 12.98 8.76 -8.27
N GLU A 67 13.77 7.96 -7.56
CA GLU A 67 13.26 7.19 -6.43
C GLU A 67 12.90 8.08 -5.26
N LYS A 68 13.65 9.17 -5.07
CA LYS A 68 13.31 10.15 -4.05
C LYS A 68 11.96 10.79 -4.33
N ARG A 69 11.71 11.17 -5.59
CA ARG A 69 10.42 11.74 -5.98
C ARG A 69 9.29 10.73 -5.80
N GLN A 70 9.55 9.48 -6.15
CA GLN A 70 8.55 8.42 -6.00
C GLN A 70 8.22 8.22 -4.52
N ALA A 71 9.23 8.22 -3.65
CA ALA A 71 9.00 8.09 -2.22
C ALA A 71 8.15 9.24 -1.67
N GLU A 72 8.42 10.46 -2.14
CA GLU A 72 7.63 11.62 -1.73
C GLU A 72 6.18 11.51 -2.16
N LYS A 73 5.93 11.05 -3.40
CA LYS A 73 4.58 10.84 -3.89
C LYS A 73 3.83 9.79 -3.07
N VAL A 74 4.52 8.72 -2.73
CA VAL A 74 3.93 7.66 -1.91
C VAL A 74 3.56 8.19 -0.53
N ARG A 75 4.44 8.97 0.08
CA ARG A 75 4.16 9.54 1.40
C ARG A 75 3.01 10.53 1.37
N GLU A 76 2.90 11.33 0.32
CA GLU A 76 1.75 12.22 0.14
C GLU A 76 0.46 11.43 0.04
N TYR A 77 0.50 10.34 -0.70
CA TYR A 77 -0.67 9.48 -0.84
C TYR A 77 -1.07 8.85 0.49
N ILE A 78 -0.09 8.44 1.27
CA ILE A 78 -0.32 7.88 2.62
C ILE A 78 -1.07 8.90 3.50
N GLU A 79 -0.70 10.18 3.40
CA GLU A 79 -1.38 11.21 4.19
C GLU A 79 -2.84 11.34 3.78
N LYS A 80 -3.16 11.18 2.52
CA LYS A 80 -4.55 11.17 2.05
C LYS A 80 -5.31 9.97 2.62
N LEU A 81 -4.66 8.82 2.68
CA LEU A 81 -5.27 7.63 3.27
C LEU A 81 -5.56 7.84 4.75
N LYS A 82 -4.63 8.45 5.48
CA LYS A 82 -4.80 8.71 6.90
C LYS A 82 -5.97 9.63 7.19
N LYS A 83 -6.26 10.55 6.27
CA LYS A 83 -7.41 11.45 6.43
C LYS A 83 -8.74 10.73 6.18
N GLU A 84 -8.74 9.75 5.29
CA GLU A 84 -9.97 9.04 4.92
C GLU A 84 -10.27 7.86 5.85
N ILE A 85 -9.25 7.22 6.38
CA ILE A 85 -9.41 6.00 7.19
C ILE A 85 -9.03 6.28 8.64
N GLU A 86 -10.00 6.13 9.54
CA GLU A 86 -9.74 6.29 10.97
C GLU A 86 -8.88 5.18 11.52
N ASN A 87 -7.99 5.54 12.44
CA ASN A 87 -7.12 4.58 13.12
C ASN A 87 -6.20 3.79 12.18
N LEU A 88 -5.88 4.39 11.04
CA LEU A 88 -5.03 3.74 10.06
C LEU A 88 -3.61 3.60 10.58
N GLU A 89 -3.09 2.38 10.52
CA GLU A 89 -1.71 2.09 10.84
C GLU A 89 -0.96 1.88 9.52
N ILE A 90 0.13 2.61 9.33
CA ILE A 90 0.95 2.49 8.14
C ILE A 90 2.30 1.89 8.52
N ILE A 91 2.68 0.83 7.84
CA ILE A 91 3.97 0.18 8.01
C ILE A 91 4.75 0.35 6.71
N GLU A 92 5.83 1.12 6.77
CA GLU A 92 6.68 1.35 5.59
C GLU A 92 7.75 0.27 5.53
N ILE A 93 7.90 -0.34 4.35
CA ILE A 93 8.95 -1.34 4.15
C ILE A 93 9.81 -0.93 2.95
N ASP A 94 11.04 -1.43 2.93
CA ASP A 94 11.91 -1.22 1.80
C ASP A 94 11.40 -2.03 0.62
N GLU A 95 11.14 -1.35 -0.49
CA GLU A 95 10.60 -1.99 -1.69
C GLU A 95 11.45 -3.16 -2.18
N ARG A 96 12.74 -3.14 -1.92
CA ARG A 96 13.63 -4.24 -2.32
C ARG A 96 13.26 -5.56 -1.65
N PHE A 97 12.78 -5.49 -0.41
CA PHE A 97 12.36 -6.70 0.31
C PHE A 97 11.04 -7.24 -0.25
N SER A 98 10.13 -6.36 -0.65
CA SER A 98 8.86 -6.81 -1.21
C SER A 98 9.06 -7.48 -2.56
N THR A 99 10.06 -7.07 -3.33
CA THR A 99 10.37 -7.71 -4.61
C THR A 99 10.81 -9.15 -4.40
N VAL A 100 11.60 -9.40 -3.37
CA VAL A 100 12.06 -10.75 -3.06
C VAL A 100 10.89 -11.63 -2.66
N ILE A 101 9.97 -11.09 -1.90
CA ILE A 101 8.80 -11.84 -1.43
C ILE A 101 7.82 -12.12 -2.56
N ALA A 102 7.69 -11.21 -3.51
CA ALA A 102 6.76 -11.34 -4.62
C ALA A 102 7.13 -12.46 -5.59
N ASP A 103 8.38 -12.84 -5.61
CA ASP A 103 8.84 -13.96 -6.42
C ASP A 103 8.48 -15.27 -5.74
#